data_afd64d6fa12c43db041b447d46a6374c
#
_entry.id   afd64d6fa12c43db041b447d46a6374c
#
_cell.length_a   1.000
_cell.length_b   1.000
_cell.length_c   1.000
_cell.angle_alpha   90.00
_cell.angle_beta   90.00
_cell.angle_gamma   90.00
#
_symmetry.space_group_name_H-M   'P 1'
#
loop_
_entity.id
_entity.type
_entity.pdbx_description
1 polymer ?
#
loop_
_entity_poly.entity_id
_entity_poly.type
_entity_poly.pdbx_seq_one_letter_code
_entity_poly.pdbx_strand_id
1 'polypeptide(L)'
;EAAHHAALTGDWVNNYAYWAVMLGVFVTSFYSFRLLYLTFFGKERFDTHAEHKEVIAHEIHGNESHHDDHTDDHGHHGGLPHESPWVVTVPLILLAIPSIFIGFFTIGPMLFGSFFDGAIEVLPQNDVIKAIGEEFHGPVAFALHGLMQPAFLLALSGFALATYIYLYNIKVA
;
A
#
# COMPACT_ATOMS: atom_id res chain seq x y z
N GLU A 1 -2.00 -3.12 -20.31
CA GLU A 1 -2.65 -3.06 -21.62
C GLU A 1 -1.83 -2.19 -22.60
N ALA A 2 -1.71 -0.85 -22.43
CA ALA A 2 -1.00 0.02 -23.35
C ALA A 2 0.44 -0.43 -23.64
N ALA A 3 1.20 -0.80 -22.62
CA ALA A 3 2.56 -1.31 -22.78
C ALA A 3 2.60 -2.67 -23.51
N HIS A 4 1.59 -3.50 -23.33
CA HIS A 4 1.45 -4.77 -24.06
C HIS A 4 1.19 -4.53 -25.56
N HIS A 5 0.27 -3.64 -25.90
CA HIS A 5 0.01 -3.26 -27.29
C HIS A 5 1.25 -2.66 -27.96
N ALA A 6 1.99 -1.80 -27.25
CA ALA A 6 3.22 -1.23 -27.75
C ALA A 6 4.33 -2.28 -27.97
N ALA A 7 4.41 -3.30 -27.12
CA ALA A 7 5.37 -4.41 -27.29
C ALA A 7 5.09 -5.25 -28.55
N LEU A 8 3.84 -5.36 -29.00
CA LEU A 8 3.46 -6.09 -30.21
C LEU A 8 3.94 -5.42 -31.50
N THR A 9 4.32 -4.13 -31.47
CA THR A 9 4.84 -3.42 -32.66
C THR A 9 6.28 -3.82 -33.03
N GLY A 10 6.91 -4.70 -32.26
CA GLY A 10 8.23 -5.27 -32.56
C GLY A 10 9.43 -4.36 -32.32
N ASP A 11 9.21 -3.17 -31.78
CA ASP A 11 10.29 -2.26 -31.42
C ASP A 11 10.95 -2.71 -30.10
N TRP A 12 12.27 -2.86 -30.08
CA TRP A 12 13.02 -3.31 -28.91
C TRP A 12 12.82 -2.39 -27.69
N VAL A 13 12.64 -1.09 -27.92
CA VAL A 13 12.40 -0.10 -26.85
C VAL A 13 11.05 -0.36 -26.17
N ASN A 14 10.02 -0.62 -26.94
CA ASN A 14 8.68 -0.92 -26.42
C ASN A 14 8.66 -2.24 -25.66
N ASN A 15 9.38 -3.24 -26.16
CA ASN A 15 9.51 -4.52 -25.47
C ASN A 15 10.27 -4.38 -24.13
N TYR A 16 11.35 -3.62 -24.11
CA TYR A 16 12.07 -3.31 -22.88
C TYR A 16 11.17 -2.56 -21.87
N ALA A 17 10.44 -1.55 -22.31
CA ALA A 17 9.50 -0.81 -21.46
C ALA A 17 8.42 -1.72 -20.85
N TYR A 18 7.85 -2.63 -21.65
CA TYR A 18 6.89 -3.62 -21.19
C TYR A 18 7.46 -4.50 -20.06
N TRP A 19 8.64 -5.09 -20.26
CA TRP A 19 9.27 -5.93 -19.24
C TRP A 19 9.71 -5.17 -18.00
N ALA A 20 10.16 -3.93 -18.15
CA ALA A 20 10.51 -3.06 -17.03
C ALA A 20 9.27 -2.76 -16.14
N VAL A 21 8.12 -2.47 -16.78
CA VAL A 21 6.85 -2.25 -16.05
C VAL A 21 6.40 -3.55 -15.36
N MET A 22 6.46 -4.69 -16.04
CA MET A 22 6.09 -5.98 -15.47
C MET A 22 6.95 -6.36 -14.25
N LEU A 23 8.27 -6.17 -14.35
CA LEU A 23 9.17 -6.36 -13.22
C LEU A 23 8.85 -5.39 -12.07
N GLY A 24 8.53 -4.14 -12.41
CA GLY A 24 8.08 -3.14 -11.43
C GLY A 24 6.85 -3.57 -10.65
N VAL A 25 5.86 -4.17 -11.30
CA VAL A 25 4.64 -4.69 -10.64
C VAL A 25 5.01 -5.77 -9.60
N PHE A 26 5.87 -6.71 -9.96
CA PHE A 26 6.34 -7.76 -9.04
C PHE A 26 7.06 -7.16 -7.82
N VAL A 27 8.04 -6.28 -8.05
CA VAL A 27 8.84 -5.65 -6.99
C VAL A 27 7.96 -4.80 -6.06
N THR A 28 7.04 -4.03 -6.64
CA THR A 28 6.13 -3.17 -5.86
C THR A 28 5.20 -4.00 -4.99
N SER A 29 4.64 -5.08 -5.53
CA SER A 29 3.81 -6.01 -4.77
C SER A 29 4.60 -6.62 -3.61
N PHE A 30 5.78 -7.17 -3.89
CA PHE A 30 6.64 -7.76 -2.86
C PHE A 30 6.97 -6.74 -1.75
N TYR A 31 7.35 -5.52 -2.12
CA TYR A 31 7.74 -4.49 -1.16
C TYR A 31 6.56 -4.00 -0.30
N SER A 32 5.38 -3.87 -0.89
CA SER A 32 4.16 -3.48 -0.16
C SER A 32 3.78 -4.52 0.88
N PHE A 33 3.81 -5.79 0.53
CA PHE A 33 3.52 -6.88 1.47
C PHE A 33 4.63 -7.07 2.51
N ARG A 34 5.89 -6.85 2.15
CA ARG A 34 6.99 -6.79 3.12
C ARG A 34 6.69 -5.74 4.20
N LEU A 35 6.32 -4.53 3.80
CA LEU A 35 5.98 -3.47 4.74
C LEU A 35 4.83 -3.88 5.65
N LEU A 36 3.78 -4.46 5.09
CA LEU A 36 2.62 -4.95 5.83
C LEU A 36 3.02 -5.99 6.87
N TYR A 37 3.80 -7.00 6.48
CA TYR A 37 4.22 -8.06 7.39
C TYR A 37 5.14 -7.57 8.50
N LEU A 38 6.09 -6.68 8.20
CA LEU A 38 6.98 -6.12 9.20
C LEU A 38 6.25 -5.20 10.18
N THR A 39 5.23 -4.47 9.73
CA THR A 39 4.47 -3.53 10.57
C THR A 39 3.47 -4.25 11.46
N PHE A 40 2.71 -5.22 10.91
CA PHE A 40 1.58 -5.84 11.62
C PHE A 40 1.87 -7.22 12.20
N PHE A 41 2.87 -7.93 11.68
CA PHE A 41 3.23 -9.29 12.13
C PHE A 41 4.64 -9.37 12.72
N GLY A 42 5.34 -8.22 12.81
CA GLY A 42 6.64 -8.12 13.47
C GLY A 42 6.52 -8.28 14.97
N LYS A 43 7.65 -8.58 15.64
CA LYS A 43 7.70 -8.59 17.11
C LYS A 43 7.49 -7.18 17.65
N GLU A 44 6.64 -7.07 18.66
CA GLU A 44 6.46 -5.84 19.42
C GLU A 44 7.79 -5.40 20.04
N ARG A 45 8.10 -4.11 19.97
CA ARG A 45 9.39 -3.56 20.44
C ARG A 45 9.23 -2.47 21.51
N PHE A 46 8.00 -2.25 22.00
CA PHE A 46 7.72 -1.20 22.97
C PHE A 46 7.81 -1.65 24.42
N ASP A 47 7.81 -2.96 24.72
CA ASP A 47 7.76 -3.49 26.10
C ASP A 47 9.10 -3.52 26.83
N THR A 48 10.22 -3.34 26.13
CA THR A 48 11.56 -3.55 26.72
C THR A 48 11.99 -2.46 27.70
N HIS A 49 11.29 -1.33 27.80
CA HIS A 49 11.68 -0.23 28.69
C HIS A 49 10.75 -0.04 29.89
N ALA A 50 9.56 -0.65 29.91
CA ALA A 50 8.63 -0.53 31.04
C ALA A 50 9.03 -1.42 32.23
N GLU A 51 9.46 -2.66 31.97
CA GLU A 51 9.87 -3.59 33.03
C GLU A 51 11.13 -3.13 33.76
N HIS A 52 12.10 -2.49 33.08
CA HIS A 52 13.29 -1.97 33.76
C HIS A 52 13.02 -0.76 34.64
N LYS A 53 11.98 0.04 34.39
CA LYS A 53 11.63 1.18 35.28
C LYS A 53 10.89 0.73 36.54
N GLU A 54 10.06 -0.32 36.48
CA GLU A 54 9.37 -0.82 37.67
C GLU A 54 10.35 -1.50 38.68
N VAL A 55 11.33 -2.24 38.15
CA VAL A 55 12.33 -2.91 39.00
C VAL A 55 13.22 -1.87 39.70
N ILE A 56 13.64 -0.81 39.02
CA ILE A 56 14.47 0.26 39.59
C ILE A 56 13.65 1.17 40.56
N ALA A 57 12.36 1.38 40.29
CA ALA A 57 11.50 2.17 41.19
C ALA A 57 11.22 1.46 42.53
N HIS A 58 11.25 0.12 42.55
CA HIS A 58 11.06 -0.65 43.80
C HIS A 58 12.32 -0.71 44.69
N GLU A 59 13.52 -0.50 44.14
CA GLU A 59 14.76 -0.49 44.89
C GLU A 59 15.16 0.89 45.48
N ILE A 60 14.54 1.99 45.00
CA ILE A 60 14.94 3.36 45.41
C ILE A 60 14.01 3.99 46.47
N HIS A 61 13.00 3.30 47.00
CA HIS A 61 12.17 3.80 48.08
C HIS A 61 12.83 3.65 49.48
N GLY A 62 14.07 4.04 49.57
CA GLY A 62 14.80 4.13 50.85
C GLY A 62 15.85 5.21 50.79
N ASN A 63 15.52 6.46 50.63
CA ASN A 63 16.10 7.62 51.33
C ASN A 63 15.55 8.94 50.79
N GLU A 64 15.20 9.77 51.75
CA GLU A 64 14.66 11.14 51.60
C GLU A 64 15.67 12.11 50.98
N SER A 65 15.22 13.06 50.13
CA SER A 65 15.31 14.50 50.42
C SER A 65 14.94 15.35 49.18
N HIS A 66 14.20 16.42 49.48
CA HIS A 66 13.75 17.51 48.63
C HIS A 66 14.81 18.07 47.70
N HIS A 67 14.41 18.27 46.41
CA HIS A 67 14.74 19.47 45.64
C HIS A 67 13.70 19.72 44.55
N ASP A 68 13.01 20.87 44.65
CA ASP A 68 12.18 21.47 43.61
C ASP A 68 13.07 21.84 42.43
N ASP A 69 12.81 21.30 41.25
CA ASP A 69 13.25 21.91 40.01
C ASP A 69 12.19 21.62 38.90
N HIS A 70 11.53 22.72 38.47
CA HIS A 70 10.57 22.75 37.37
C HIS A 70 11.34 22.60 36.06
N THR A 71 11.48 21.40 35.57
CA THR A 71 11.81 21.14 34.17
C THR A 71 10.58 20.58 33.50
N ASP A 72 10.10 21.30 32.46
CA ASP A 72 9.03 20.88 31.54
C ASP A 72 9.42 19.55 30.91
N ASP A 73 9.05 18.47 31.58
CA ASP A 73 9.19 17.10 31.08
C ASP A 73 8.06 16.86 30.04
N HIS A 74 8.38 17.05 28.77
CA HIS A 74 7.60 16.46 27.69
C HIS A 74 7.72 14.93 27.79
N GLY A 75 7.03 14.37 28.79
CA GLY A 75 7.00 12.96 29.07
C GLY A 75 6.57 12.16 27.85
N HIS A 76 7.53 11.52 27.23
CA HIS A 76 7.26 10.34 26.43
C HIS A 76 6.66 9.29 27.36
N HIS A 77 5.34 9.32 27.50
CA HIS A 77 4.60 8.28 28.18
C HIS A 77 4.86 6.97 27.42
N GLY A 78 5.80 6.18 27.89
CA GLY A 78 6.00 4.79 27.48
C GLY A 78 4.84 3.93 27.98
N GLY A 79 3.61 4.32 27.62
CA GLY A 79 2.41 3.52 27.82
C GLY A 79 2.22 2.59 26.66
N LEU A 80 1.59 1.44 26.91
CA LEU A 80 1.10 0.53 25.87
C LEU A 80 0.34 1.32 24.80
N PRO A 81 0.54 1.04 23.52
CA PRO A 81 -0.21 1.68 22.45
C PRO A 81 -1.70 1.44 22.69
N HIS A 82 -2.48 2.51 22.77
CA HIS A 82 -3.93 2.44 22.89
C HIS A 82 -4.58 2.68 21.51
N GLU A 83 -5.78 2.17 21.34
CA GLU A 83 -6.52 2.36 20.10
C GLU A 83 -6.77 3.86 19.83
N SER A 84 -6.71 4.22 18.55
CA SER A 84 -6.93 5.61 18.14
C SER A 84 -8.34 6.08 18.48
N PRO A 85 -8.50 7.30 19.00
CA PRO A 85 -9.81 7.85 19.35
C PRO A 85 -10.71 7.97 18.11
N TRP A 86 -12.02 7.94 18.32
CA TRP A 86 -13.04 8.05 17.26
C TRP A 86 -12.85 9.24 16.32
N VAL A 87 -12.28 10.32 16.82
CA VAL A 87 -11.97 11.54 16.03
C VAL A 87 -11.02 11.24 14.88
N VAL A 88 -10.12 10.26 15.03
CA VAL A 88 -9.19 9.82 13.97
C VAL A 88 -9.81 8.71 13.12
N THR A 89 -10.52 7.78 13.76
CA THR A 89 -11.07 6.59 13.07
C THR A 89 -12.22 6.94 12.13
N VAL A 90 -13.10 7.86 12.51
CA VAL A 90 -14.26 8.25 11.68
C VAL A 90 -13.83 8.85 10.33
N PRO A 91 -12.91 9.82 10.24
CA PRO A 91 -12.41 10.32 8.96
C PRO A 91 -11.78 9.23 8.08
N LEU A 92 -11.03 8.29 8.68
CA LEU A 92 -10.42 7.19 7.94
C LEU A 92 -11.46 6.26 7.33
N ILE A 93 -12.52 5.91 8.07
CA ILE A 93 -13.65 5.12 7.55
C ILE A 93 -14.38 5.86 6.43
N LEU A 94 -14.65 7.17 6.62
CA LEU A 94 -15.28 8.01 5.60
C LEU A 94 -14.47 8.11 4.31
N LEU A 95 -13.15 8.03 4.38
CA LEU A 95 -12.28 7.99 3.20
C LEU A 95 -12.18 6.59 2.60
N ALA A 96 -12.19 5.55 3.43
CA ALA A 96 -12.09 4.16 2.96
C ALA A 96 -13.28 3.73 2.12
N ILE A 97 -14.51 4.10 2.53
CA ILE A 97 -15.74 3.75 1.81
C ILE A 97 -15.74 4.28 0.37
N PRO A 98 -15.59 5.60 0.11
CA PRO A 98 -15.49 6.10 -1.26
C PRO A 98 -14.31 5.52 -2.03
N SER A 99 -13.16 5.31 -1.38
CA SER A 99 -11.98 4.75 -2.01
C SER A 99 -12.21 3.37 -2.65
N ILE A 100 -13.08 2.54 -2.04
CA ILE A 100 -13.44 1.23 -2.59
C ILE A 100 -14.40 1.37 -3.78
N PHE A 101 -15.38 2.27 -3.68
CA PHE A 101 -16.48 2.34 -4.65
C PHE A 101 -16.26 3.31 -5.80
N ILE A 102 -15.42 4.33 -5.62
CA ILE A 102 -15.25 5.40 -6.61
C ILE A 102 -14.81 4.85 -7.97
N GLY A 103 -13.89 3.89 -7.99
CA GLY A 103 -13.42 3.27 -9.22
C GLY A 103 -14.54 2.58 -10.01
N PHE A 104 -15.45 1.91 -9.32
CA PHE A 104 -16.59 1.24 -9.95
C PHE A 104 -17.51 2.23 -10.67
N PHE A 105 -17.78 3.39 -10.06
CA PHE A 105 -18.68 4.39 -10.62
C PHE A 105 -18.03 5.28 -11.68
N THR A 106 -16.72 5.53 -11.56
CA THR A 106 -16.04 6.54 -12.40
C THR A 106 -15.29 5.94 -13.58
N ILE A 107 -14.99 4.63 -13.58
CA ILE A 107 -14.18 4.01 -14.65
C ILE A 107 -14.80 4.21 -16.03
N GLY A 108 -16.09 4.01 -16.18
CA GLY A 108 -16.80 4.22 -17.45
C GLY A 108 -16.75 5.68 -17.91
N PRO A 109 -17.32 6.63 -17.15
CA PRO A 109 -17.35 8.05 -17.55
C PRO A 109 -15.98 8.68 -17.71
N MET A 110 -14.99 8.32 -16.90
CA MET A 110 -13.67 8.96 -16.92
C MET A 110 -12.73 8.39 -17.98
N LEU A 111 -12.73 7.06 -18.18
CA LEU A 111 -11.82 6.44 -19.15
C LEU A 111 -12.43 6.33 -20.55
N PHE A 112 -13.73 6.01 -20.64
CA PHE A 112 -14.39 5.71 -21.92
C PHE A 112 -15.51 6.69 -22.25
N GLY A 113 -15.80 7.66 -21.39
CA GLY A 113 -16.78 8.71 -21.61
C GLY A 113 -16.16 10.05 -21.97
N SER A 114 -16.99 11.06 -22.05
CA SER A 114 -16.65 12.43 -22.47
C SER A 114 -16.17 13.33 -21.34
N PHE A 115 -15.80 12.79 -20.18
CA PHE A 115 -15.45 13.59 -18.99
C PHE A 115 -14.25 14.50 -19.24
N PHE A 116 -13.29 14.06 -20.03
CA PHE A 116 -12.08 14.81 -20.36
C PHE A 116 -12.10 15.43 -21.76
N ASP A 117 -13.24 15.42 -22.47
CA ASP A 117 -13.36 16.00 -23.80
C ASP A 117 -13.02 17.50 -23.74
N GLY A 118 -12.13 17.93 -24.64
CA GLY A 118 -11.65 19.30 -24.71
C GLY A 118 -10.56 19.68 -23.68
N ALA A 119 -10.29 18.83 -22.67
CA ALA A 119 -9.20 19.03 -21.73
C ALA A 119 -7.96 18.20 -22.11
N ILE A 120 -8.17 17.00 -22.67
CA ILE A 120 -7.10 16.10 -23.10
C ILE A 120 -7.37 15.71 -24.56
N GLU A 121 -6.48 16.10 -25.46
CA GLU A 121 -6.51 15.69 -26.85
C GLU A 121 -5.45 14.62 -27.08
N VAL A 122 -5.88 13.42 -27.49
CA VAL A 122 -4.98 12.31 -27.82
C VAL A 122 -4.94 12.16 -29.33
N LEU A 123 -3.73 12.13 -29.91
CA LEU A 123 -3.55 11.89 -31.34
C LEU A 123 -4.10 10.50 -31.69
N PRO A 124 -4.85 10.32 -32.80
CA PRO A 124 -5.49 9.06 -33.14
C PRO A 124 -4.55 7.85 -33.19
N GLN A 125 -3.28 8.07 -33.53
CA GLN A 125 -2.24 7.02 -33.57
C GLN A 125 -1.77 6.56 -32.19
N ASN A 126 -2.05 7.34 -31.15
CA ASN A 126 -1.64 7.07 -29.75
C ASN A 126 -2.84 6.75 -28.86
N ASP A 127 -4.04 6.66 -29.43
CA ASP A 127 -5.28 6.44 -28.68
C ASP A 127 -5.50 4.96 -28.36
N VAL A 128 -4.72 4.46 -27.39
CA VAL A 128 -4.82 3.09 -26.88
C VAL A 128 -6.10 2.90 -26.06
N ILE A 129 -6.60 3.97 -25.44
CA ILE A 129 -7.80 3.91 -24.59
C ILE A 129 -9.03 3.61 -25.43
N LYS A 130 -9.11 4.13 -26.66
CA LYS A 130 -10.18 3.83 -27.60
C LYS A 130 -10.21 2.34 -27.95
N ALA A 131 -9.06 1.73 -28.26
CA ALA A 131 -8.98 0.31 -28.54
C ALA A 131 -9.42 -0.57 -27.34
N ILE A 132 -9.05 -0.18 -26.13
CA ILE A 132 -9.48 -0.87 -24.90
C ILE A 132 -10.98 -0.63 -24.65
N GLY A 133 -11.50 0.54 -25.03
CA GLY A 133 -12.91 0.91 -24.88
C GLY A 133 -13.85 0.04 -25.72
N GLU A 134 -13.41 -0.44 -26.89
CA GLU A 134 -14.17 -1.36 -27.73
C GLU A 134 -14.42 -2.71 -27.05
N GLU A 135 -13.54 -3.13 -26.15
CA GLU A 135 -13.68 -4.34 -25.34
C GLU A 135 -14.31 -4.09 -23.95
N PHE A 136 -14.68 -2.86 -23.65
CA PHE A 136 -15.25 -2.52 -22.36
C PHE A 136 -16.71 -2.95 -22.21
N HIS A 137 -16.95 -4.05 -21.53
CA HIS A 137 -18.28 -4.61 -21.24
C HIS A 137 -18.78 -4.32 -19.83
N GLY A 138 -18.24 -3.27 -19.22
CA GLY A 138 -18.61 -2.82 -17.88
C GLY A 138 -17.51 -3.04 -16.81
N PRO A 139 -17.65 -2.38 -15.65
CA PRO A 139 -16.58 -2.37 -14.62
C PRO A 139 -16.23 -3.76 -14.09
N VAL A 140 -17.23 -4.63 -13.93
CA VAL A 140 -17.03 -6.00 -13.41
C VAL A 140 -16.31 -6.87 -14.42
N ALA A 141 -16.74 -6.85 -15.67
CA ALA A 141 -16.08 -7.61 -16.76
C ALA A 141 -14.64 -7.15 -16.95
N PHE A 142 -14.40 -5.84 -16.90
CA PHE A 142 -13.07 -5.25 -16.98
C PHE A 142 -12.16 -5.68 -15.81
N ALA A 143 -12.69 -5.72 -14.59
CA ALA A 143 -11.97 -6.22 -13.43
C ALA A 143 -11.62 -7.70 -13.54
N LEU A 144 -12.57 -8.54 -13.99
CA LEU A 144 -12.34 -9.97 -14.20
C LEU A 144 -11.29 -10.23 -15.29
N HIS A 145 -11.35 -9.47 -16.40
CA HIS A 145 -10.32 -9.53 -17.44
C HIS A 145 -8.93 -9.15 -16.88
N GLY A 146 -8.86 -8.12 -16.03
CA GLY A 146 -7.63 -7.71 -15.34
C GLY A 146 -7.01 -8.81 -14.46
N LEU A 147 -7.82 -9.67 -13.83
CA LEU A 147 -7.34 -10.81 -13.04
C LEU A 147 -6.64 -11.90 -13.86
N MET A 148 -6.93 -11.98 -15.14
CA MET A 148 -6.28 -12.94 -16.06
C MET A 148 -5.02 -12.39 -16.72
N GLN A 149 -4.73 -11.10 -16.52
CA GLN A 149 -3.55 -10.45 -17.10
C GLN A 149 -2.25 -10.90 -16.42
N PRO A 150 -1.13 -10.98 -17.17
CA PRO A 150 0.19 -11.35 -16.61
C PRO A 150 0.62 -10.47 -15.45
N ALA A 151 0.22 -9.19 -15.46
CA ALA A 151 0.51 -8.25 -14.38
C ALA A 151 -0.08 -8.71 -13.03
N PHE A 152 -1.31 -9.23 -13.04
CA PHE A 152 -1.93 -9.75 -11.81
C PHE A 152 -1.20 -11.00 -11.29
N LEU A 153 -0.80 -11.92 -12.16
CA LEU A 153 -0.04 -13.11 -11.77
C LEU A 153 1.31 -12.74 -11.17
N LEU A 154 1.98 -11.71 -11.70
CA LEU A 154 3.22 -11.19 -11.14
C LEU A 154 3.00 -10.52 -9.79
N ALA A 155 1.93 -9.75 -9.62
CA ALA A 155 1.56 -9.17 -8.34
C ALA A 155 1.28 -10.27 -7.29
N LEU A 156 0.55 -11.31 -7.68
CA LEU A 156 0.26 -12.46 -6.82
C LEU A 156 1.53 -13.23 -6.45
N SER A 157 2.47 -13.39 -7.38
CA SER A 157 3.76 -14.04 -7.10
C SER A 157 4.61 -13.22 -6.12
N GLY A 158 4.62 -11.89 -6.22
CA GLY A 158 5.26 -10.99 -5.27
C GLY A 158 4.65 -11.09 -3.87
N PHE A 159 3.32 -11.13 -3.78
CA PHE A 159 2.60 -11.41 -2.54
C PHE A 159 2.97 -12.76 -1.94
N ALA A 160 2.93 -13.83 -2.74
CA ALA A 160 3.24 -15.19 -2.28
C ALA A 160 4.68 -15.30 -1.76
N LEU A 161 5.63 -14.69 -2.48
CA LEU A 161 7.04 -14.67 -2.06
C LEU A 161 7.23 -13.90 -0.74
N ALA A 162 6.61 -12.74 -0.60
CA ALA A 162 6.64 -11.98 0.65
C ALA A 162 6.03 -12.78 1.81
N THR A 163 4.88 -13.40 1.59
CA THR A 163 4.22 -14.26 2.58
C THR A 163 5.13 -15.41 3.02
N TYR A 164 5.75 -16.09 2.06
CA TYR A 164 6.66 -17.21 2.34
C TYR A 164 7.87 -16.76 3.17
N ILE A 165 8.53 -15.66 2.81
CA ILE A 165 9.73 -15.18 3.51
C ILE A 165 9.39 -14.66 4.91
N TYR A 166 8.36 -13.83 5.04
CA TYR A 166 8.10 -13.12 6.29
C TYR A 166 7.21 -13.88 7.29
N LEU A 167 6.37 -14.81 6.85
CA LEU A 167 5.55 -15.64 7.74
C LEU A 167 6.17 -17.00 8.04
N TYR A 168 6.76 -17.66 7.04
CA TYR A 168 7.27 -19.03 7.21
C TYR A 168 8.78 -19.11 7.43
N ASN A 169 9.56 -18.17 6.90
CA ASN A 169 11.01 -18.27 6.92
C ASN A 169 11.70 -16.98 7.39
N ILE A 170 11.32 -16.51 8.55
CA ILE A 170 11.79 -15.27 9.18
C ILE A 170 13.33 -15.22 9.36
N LYS A 171 14.01 -16.37 9.26
CA LYS A 171 15.49 -16.44 9.35
C LYS A 171 16.20 -15.90 8.10
N VAL A 172 15.48 -15.71 7.01
CA VAL A 172 16.01 -15.21 5.74
C VAL A 172 15.77 -13.71 5.59
N ALA A 173 14.87 -13.13 6.38
CA ALA A 173 14.53 -11.72 6.41
C ALA A 173 15.36 -10.94 7.42
#